data_21e8b47e1fa82fe1b05d0de52ebde176
#
_entry.id   21e8b47e1fa82fe1b05d0de52ebde176
#
_cell.length_a   1.000
_cell.length_b   1.000
_cell.length_c   1.000
_cell.angle_alpha   90.00
_cell.angle_beta   90.00
_cell.angle_gamma   90.00
#
_symmetry.space_group_name_H-M   'P 1'
#
loop_
_entity.id
_entity.type
_entity.pdbx_description
1 polymer ?
#
loop_
_entity_poly.entity_id
_entity_poly.type
_entity_poly.pdbx_seq_one_letter_code
_entity_poly.pdbx_strand_id
1 'polypeptide(L)'
;MSELAKEKSLTIVKRRYVRKNGSLWWMYLPALALVSVFMIYPFASGIKITFTNWNGFSQSYDWIGFAQYKRMLADPATWLVVKNTLLYGLGSTVFQNVIGLLYALLLFKSIKMKALTRTVVYLPVIISPLIMGYIWYFFFSYEGGALNDLLKLFGAGPVNALSSPEINPWIIVFVNSYQFVGIAMVIYLAGLGSVPKDFYEAAQIDGASGFQQFWKITLPLLMPSVTINMVINIIGGLKLFDVILALTGGGPGNASQSMSTFMYDLYFKRQDAGYAAAQGVFMSVLILLISFTALIYFKRKEVEA
;
A
#
# COMPACT_ATOMS: atom_id res chain seq x y z
N MET A 1 41.00 16.70 43.89
CA MET A 1 41.12 15.28 43.44
C MET A 1 39.84 14.62 42.95
N SER A 2 38.70 15.29 42.91
CA SER A 2 37.39 14.69 42.50
C SER A 2 37.02 14.81 41.01
N GLU A 3 37.47 15.81 40.30
CA GLU A 3 37.10 15.99 38.88
C GLU A 3 37.90 15.11 37.93
N LEU A 4 39.20 14.97 38.13
CA LEU A 4 40.07 14.08 37.35
C LEU A 4 39.69 12.57 37.46
N ALA A 5 39.09 12.17 38.57
CA ALA A 5 38.60 10.80 38.77
C ALA A 5 37.28 10.56 38.00
N LYS A 6 36.41 11.59 37.88
CA LYS A 6 35.16 11.54 37.11
C LYS A 6 35.41 11.51 35.60
N GLU A 7 36.35 12.29 35.13
CA GLU A 7 36.70 12.34 33.70
C GLU A 7 37.36 11.03 33.22
N LYS A 8 38.23 10.41 34.07
CA LYS A 8 38.78 9.07 33.77
C LYS A 8 37.72 7.98 33.76
N SER A 9 36.73 8.03 34.67
CA SER A 9 35.64 7.05 34.71
C SER A 9 34.71 7.14 33.48
N LEU A 10 34.41 8.36 33.03
CA LEU A 10 33.61 8.60 31.80
C LEU A 10 34.34 8.16 30.54
N THR A 11 35.65 8.32 30.47
CA THR A 11 36.47 7.91 29.31
C THR A 11 36.61 6.37 29.26
N ILE A 12 36.69 5.69 30.42
CA ILE A 12 36.72 4.22 30.48
C ILE A 12 35.36 3.62 30.10
N VAL A 13 34.27 4.23 30.52
CA VAL A 13 32.91 3.79 30.18
C VAL A 13 32.64 3.99 28.66
N LYS A 14 33.02 5.14 28.07
CA LYS A 14 32.93 5.37 26.61
C LYS A 14 33.78 4.38 25.82
N ARG A 15 35.01 4.09 26.23
CA ARG A 15 35.86 3.09 25.55
C ARG A 15 35.34 1.65 25.67
N ARG A 16 34.70 1.28 26.77
CA ARG A 16 34.09 -0.06 26.95
C ARG A 16 32.82 -0.22 26.07
N TYR A 17 32.02 0.83 25.93
CA TYR A 17 30.82 0.80 25.07
C TYR A 17 31.16 0.69 23.58
N VAL A 18 32.18 1.40 23.11
CA VAL A 18 32.60 1.37 21.70
C VAL A 18 33.27 0.04 21.34
N ARG A 19 33.97 -0.61 22.30
CA ARG A 19 34.65 -1.87 22.03
C ARG A 19 33.74 -3.11 22.03
N LYS A 20 32.54 -3.04 22.59
CA LYS A 20 31.56 -4.15 22.65
C LYS A 20 30.66 -4.25 21.44
N ASN A 21 30.49 -3.18 20.67
CA ASN A 21 29.63 -3.18 19.47
C ASN A 21 30.31 -3.71 18.20
N GLY A 22 31.62 -3.90 18.19
CA GLY A 22 32.34 -4.34 17.00
C GLY A 22 32.27 -5.86 16.73
N SER A 23 31.76 -6.67 17.67
CA SER A 23 31.79 -8.13 17.54
C SER A 23 30.42 -8.80 17.30
N LEU A 24 29.34 -8.05 17.17
CA LEU A 24 27.99 -8.61 17.03
C LEU A 24 27.47 -8.66 15.58
N TRP A 25 28.26 -8.21 14.62
CA TRP A 25 27.86 -8.23 13.19
C TRP A 25 27.56 -9.65 12.68
N TRP A 26 28.18 -10.67 13.23
CA TRP A 26 27.93 -12.07 12.86
C TRP A 26 26.51 -12.54 13.24
N MET A 27 25.85 -11.88 14.21
CA MET A 27 24.44 -12.17 14.55
C MET A 27 23.47 -11.81 13.42
N TYR A 28 23.86 -10.91 12.50
CA TYR A 28 23.07 -10.61 11.31
C TYR A 28 23.23 -11.63 10.20
N LEU A 29 24.29 -12.49 10.24
CA LEU A 29 24.58 -13.45 9.18
C LEU A 29 23.44 -14.43 8.90
N PRO A 30 22.78 -15.05 9.91
CA PRO A 30 21.66 -15.94 9.64
C PRO A 30 20.50 -15.22 8.94
N ALA A 31 20.16 -14.01 9.39
CA ALA A 31 19.11 -13.20 8.77
C ALA A 31 19.47 -12.78 7.34
N LEU A 32 20.72 -12.34 7.13
CA LEU A 32 21.21 -11.99 5.78
C LEU A 32 21.24 -13.21 4.86
N ALA A 33 21.64 -14.38 5.35
CA ALA A 33 21.60 -15.62 4.59
C ALA A 33 20.17 -15.97 4.14
N LEU A 34 19.20 -15.91 5.05
CA LEU A 34 17.79 -16.15 4.73
C LEU A 34 17.26 -15.13 3.69
N VAL A 35 17.52 -13.85 3.86
CA VAL A 35 17.12 -12.82 2.89
C VAL A 35 17.80 -13.07 1.54
N SER A 36 19.09 -13.43 1.53
CA SER A 36 19.82 -13.69 0.27
C SER A 36 19.26 -14.89 -0.47
N VAL A 37 18.98 -15.99 0.21
CA VAL A 37 18.49 -17.23 -0.42
C VAL A 37 17.03 -17.13 -0.83
N PHE A 38 16.16 -16.57 0.00
CA PHE A 38 14.71 -16.60 -0.23
C PHE A 38 14.17 -15.33 -0.90
N MET A 39 14.91 -14.24 -0.95
CA MET A 39 14.46 -12.99 -1.54
C MET A 39 15.37 -12.52 -2.68
N ILE A 40 16.67 -12.37 -2.44
CA ILE A 40 17.60 -11.82 -3.44
C ILE A 40 17.81 -12.81 -4.58
N TYR A 41 18.07 -14.09 -4.29
CA TYR A 41 18.32 -15.10 -5.32
C TYR A 41 17.11 -15.34 -6.24
N PRO A 42 15.85 -15.54 -5.76
CA PRO A 42 14.69 -15.65 -6.64
C PRO A 42 14.45 -14.37 -7.47
N PHE A 43 14.65 -13.19 -6.89
CA PHE A 43 14.51 -11.94 -7.62
C PHE A 43 15.56 -11.80 -8.74
N ALA A 44 16.82 -12.09 -8.46
CA ALA A 44 17.89 -12.09 -9.47
C ALA A 44 17.64 -13.14 -10.56
N SER A 45 17.16 -14.33 -10.19
CA SER A 45 16.75 -15.38 -11.13
C SER A 45 15.57 -14.91 -11.99
N GLY A 46 14.58 -14.22 -11.39
CA GLY A 46 13.48 -13.59 -12.12
C GLY A 46 13.97 -12.59 -13.15
N ILE A 47 14.93 -11.73 -12.80
CA ILE A 47 15.55 -10.78 -13.76
C ILE A 47 16.22 -11.54 -14.91
N LYS A 48 16.95 -12.63 -14.63
CA LYS A 48 17.58 -13.44 -15.67
C LYS A 48 16.55 -13.99 -16.67
N ILE A 49 15.40 -14.46 -16.19
CA ILE A 49 14.34 -15.04 -17.01
C ILE A 49 13.73 -14.02 -17.97
N THR A 50 13.73 -12.74 -17.65
CA THR A 50 13.20 -11.67 -18.52
C THR A 50 13.88 -11.60 -19.89
N PHE A 51 15.11 -12.08 -19.99
CA PHE A 51 15.91 -12.09 -21.22
C PHE A 51 15.76 -13.38 -22.03
N THR A 52 14.80 -14.24 -21.68
CA THR A 52 14.58 -15.55 -22.29
C THR A 52 13.17 -15.70 -22.84
N ASN A 53 12.96 -16.71 -23.69
CA ASN A 53 11.65 -17.16 -24.17
C ASN A 53 11.05 -18.28 -23.30
N TRP A 54 11.49 -18.42 -22.03
CA TRP A 54 11.06 -19.49 -21.18
C TRP A 54 9.56 -19.45 -20.91
N ASN A 55 8.91 -20.62 -21.08
CA ASN A 55 7.47 -20.77 -20.84
C ASN A 55 7.12 -21.12 -19.38
N GLY A 56 8.11 -21.35 -18.50
CA GLY A 56 7.91 -21.72 -17.10
C GLY A 56 7.98 -23.23 -16.83
N PHE A 57 7.96 -24.08 -17.85
CA PHE A 57 7.85 -25.54 -17.71
C PHE A 57 8.93 -26.31 -18.50
N SER A 58 9.40 -25.77 -19.63
CA SER A 58 10.43 -26.41 -20.46
C SER A 58 11.78 -26.49 -19.75
N GLN A 59 12.52 -27.55 -20.00
CA GLN A 59 13.90 -27.71 -19.49
C GLN A 59 14.92 -26.83 -20.24
N SER A 60 14.58 -26.40 -21.46
CA SER A 60 15.42 -25.55 -22.31
C SER A 60 14.72 -24.26 -22.66
N TYR A 61 15.46 -23.22 -22.83
CA TYR A 61 15.02 -21.90 -23.27
C TYR A 61 16.16 -21.18 -23.99
N ASP A 62 15.81 -20.27 -24.89
CA ASP A 62 16.77 -19.46 -25.62
C ASP A 62 16.90 -18.06 -25.01
N TRP A 63 18.10 -17.51 -25.14
CA TRP A 63 18.35 -16.13 -24.81
C TRP A 63 17.90 -15.23 -25.96
N ILE A 64 16.92 -14.36 -25.68
CA ILE A 64 16.33 -13.44 -26.67
C ILE A 64 16.65 -11.96 -26.39
N GLY A 65 17.54 -11.69 -25.43
CA GLY A 65 17.92 -10.34 -25.05
C GLY A 65 16.72 -9.49 -24.60
N PHE A 66 16.58 -8.29 -25.11
CA PHE A 66 15.51 -7.35 -24.71
C PHE A 66 14.18 -7.54 -25.47
N ALA A 67 13.96 -8.66 -26.14
CA ALA A 67 12.76 -8.89 -26.94
C ALA A 67 11.47 -8.81 -26.09
N GLN A 68 11.47 -9.33 -24.86
CA GLN A 68 10.31 -9.25 -23.95
C GLN A 68 9.98 -7.79 -23.58
N TYR A 69 10.97 -6.94 -23.36
CA TYR A 69 10.75 -5.52 -23.06
C TYR A 69 10.26 -4.75 -24.28
N LYS A 70 10.74 -5.06 -25.48
CA LYS A 70 10.20 -4.46 -26.72
C LYS A 70 8.74 -4.84 -26.92
N ARG A 71 8.41 -6.13 -26.72
CA ARG A 71 7.03 -6.64 -26.76
C ARG A 71 6.15 -5.93 -25.75
N MET A 72 6.61 -5.81 -24.50
CA MET A 72 5.90 -5.15 -23.42
C MET A 72 5.53 -3.69 -23.75
N LEU A 73 6.47 -2.94 -24.30
CA LEU A 73 6.24 -1.54 -24.65
C LEU A 73 5.28 -1.37 -25.83
N ALA A 74 5.22 -2.38 -26.74
CA ALA A 74 4.33 -2.39 -27.89
C ALA A 74 2.93 -2.97 -27.59
N ASP A 75 2.76 -3.68 -26.45
CA ASP A 75 1.50 -4.34 -26.10
C ASP A 75 0.50 -3.36 -25.46
N PRO A 76 -0.65 -3.07 -26.13
CA PRO A 76 -1.70 -2.22 -25.55
C PRO A 76 -2.24 -2.73 -24.22
N ALA A 77 -2.26 -4.06 -23.99
CA ALA A 77 -2.72 -4.66 -22.75
C ALA A 77 -1.82 -4.24 -21.57
N THR A 78 -0.52 -4.12 -21.78
CA THR A 78 0.41 -3.62 -20.76
C THR A 78 0.03 -2.22 -20.27
N TRP A 79 -0.26 -1.30 -21.20
CA TRP A 79 -0.61 0.07 -20.83
C TRP A 79 -1.96 0.17 -20.13
N LEU A 80 -2.92 -0.68 -20.53
CA LEU A 80 -4.21 -0.78 -19.85
C LEU A 80 -4.01 -1.23 -18.38
N VAL A 81 -3.25 -2.30 -18.15
CA VAL A 81 -3.02 -2.80 -16.77
C VAL A 81 -2.15 -1.85 -15.95
N VAL A 82 -1.24 -1.11 -16.55
CA VAL A 82 -0.49 -0.02 -15.89
C VAL A 82 -1.45 1.08 -15.45
N LYS A 83 -2.33 1.55 -16.33
CA LYS A 83 -3.36 2.55 -16.01
C LYS A 83 -4.22 2.10 -14.83
N ASN A 84 -4.70 0.87 -14.87
CA ASN A 84 -5.52 0.30 -13.81
C ASN A 84 -4.73 0.21 -12.49
N THR A 85 -3.48 -0.25 -12.54
CA THR A 85 -2.61 -0.34 -11.37
C THR A 85 -2.39 1.03 -10.72
N LEU A 86 -2.16 2.06 -11.54
CA LEU A 86 -2.04 3.44 -11.05
C LEU A 86 -3.36 3.94 -10.45
N LEU A 87 -4.50 3.64 -11.08
CA LEU A 87 -5.81 3.98 -10.55
C LEU A 87 -6.04 3.32 -9.19
N TYR A 88 -5.74 2.02 -9.06
CA TYR A 88 -5.89 1.29 -7.80
C TYR A 88 -4.94 1.83 -6.72
N GLY A 89 -3.67 2.03 -7.06
CA GLY A 89 -2.67 2.54 -6.13
C GLY A 89 -2.98 3.96 -5.64
N LEU A 90 -3.15 4.90 -6.58
CA LEU A 90 -3.34 6.31 -6.24
C LEU A 90 -4.78 6.59 -5.77
N GLY A 91 -5.79 6.04 -6.46
CA GLY A 91 -7.19 6.23 -6.10
C GLY A 91 -7.49 5.71 -4.70
N SER A 92 -7.12 4.45 -4.40
CA SER A 92 -7.34 3.91 -3.06
C SER A 92 -6.57 4.69 -1.99
N THR A 93 -5.34 5.11 -2.28
CA THR A 93 -4.54 5.90 -1.34
C THR A 93 -5.24 7.21 -0.96
N VAL A 94 -5.79 7.93 -1.94
CA VAL A 94 -6.52 9.18 -1.67
C VAL A 94 -7.73 8.92 -0.77
N PHE A 95 -8.57 7.94 -1.12
CA PHE A 95 -9.77 7.64 -0.32
C PHE A 95 -9.41 7.14 1.08
N GLN A 96 -8.44 6.24 1.21
CA GLN A 96 -7.99 5.71 2.50
C GLN A 96 -7.45 6.81 3.42
N ASN A 97 -6.64 7.72 2.87
CA ASN A 97 -6.06 8.81 3.66
C ASN A 97 -7.10 9.87 4.05
N VAL A 98 -7.96 10.30 3.12
CA VAL A 98 -9.01 11.29 3.42
C VAL A 98 -9.99 10.75 4.44
N ILE A 99 -10.55 9.56 4.19
CA ILE A 99 -11.56 8.97 5.07
C ILE A 99 -10.92 8.54 6.40
N GLY A 100 -9.70 7.97 6.37
CA GLY A 100 -8.96 7.57 7.57
C GLY A 100 -8.63 8.77 8.48
N LEU A 101 -8.22 9.89 7.90
CA LEU A 101 -7.99 11.13 8.66
C LEU A 101 -9.31 11.68 9.26
N LEU A 102 -10.39 11.66 8.49
CA LEU A 102 -11.71 12.08 9.01
C LEU A 102 -12.14 11.24 10.21
N TYR A 103 -12.02 9.89 10.09
CA TYR A 103 -12.30 9.01 11.24
C TYR A 103 -11.36 9.29 12.42
N ALA A 104 -10.07 9.51 12.18
CA ALA A 104 -9.12 9.81 13.24
C ALA A 104 -9.47 11.13 13.96
N LEU A 105 -9.80 12.19 13.23
CA LEU A 105 -10.21 13.47 13.80
C LEU A 105 -11.51 13.36 14.62
N LEU A 106 -12.49 12.62 14.12
CA LEU A 106 -13.73 12.36 14.84
C LEU A 106 -13.47 11.58 16.13
N LEU A 107 -12.66 10.52 16.05
CA LEU A 107 -12.35 9.66 17.18
C LEU A 107 -11.35 10.28 18.16
N PHE A 108 -10.59 11.27 17.76
CA PHE A 108 -9.69 12.01 18.65
C PHE A 108 -10.48 12.86 19.65
N LYS A 109 -11.61 13.41 19.23
CA LYS A 109 -12.55 14.07 20.13
C LYS A 109 -13.15 13.05 21.10
N SER A 110 -13.62 13.53 22.26
CA SER A 110 -14.30 12.70 23.26
C SER A 110 -15.73 12.40 22.79
N ILE A 111 -15.90 11.29 22.05
CA ILE A 111 -17.23 10.81 21.63
C ILE A 111 -17.62 9.55 22.41
N LYS A 112 -18.92 9.42 22.68
CA LYS A 112 -19.48 8.18 23.21
C LYS A 112 -19.23 7.05 22.20
N MET A 113 -18.93 5.82 22.67
CA MET A 113 -18.66 4.64 21.82
C MET A 113 -17.38 4.70 20.96
N LYS A 114 -16.38 5.50 21.33
CA LYS A 114 -15.10 5.62 20.62
C LYS A 114 -14.44 4.26 20.34
N ALA A 115 -14.43 3.36 21.33
CA ALA A 115 -13.84 2.03 21.20
C ALA A 115 -14.60 1.18 20.17
N LEU A 116 -15.93 1.17 20.22
CA LEU A 116 -16.76 0.43 19.27
C LEU A 116 -16.57 0.94 17.83
N THR A 117 -16.60 2.25 17.61
CA THR A 117 -16.38 2.85 16.28
C THR A 117 -15.00 2.47 15.73
N ARG A 118 -13.94 2.53 16.57
CA ARG A 118 -12.60 2.10 16.17
C ARG A 118 -12.58 0.63 15.75
N THR A 119 -13.23 -0.25 16.51
CA THR A 119 -13.31 -1.68 16.20
C THR A 119 -14.06 -1.93 14.90
N VAL A 120 -15.21 -1.30 14.68
CA VAL A 120 -16.01 -1.48 13.46
C VAL A 120 -15.27 -1.01 12.22
N VAL A 121 -14.62 0.15 12.27
CA VAL A 121 -13.84 0.69 11.13
C VAL A 121 -12.59 -0.14 10.85
N TYR A 122 -11.99 -0.76 11.87
CA TYR A 122 -10.81 -1.62 11.71
C TYR A 122 -11.13 -3.07 11.34
N LEU A 123 -12.35 -3.53 11.61
CA LEU A 123 -12.76 -4.93 11.40
C LEU A 123 -12.53 -5.43 9.96
N PRO A 124 -12.80 -4.66 8.88
CA PRO A 124 -12.51 -5.09 7.52
C PRO A 124 -11.04 -5.45 7.25
N VAL A 125 -10.10 -4.81 7.96
CA VAL A 125 -8.65 -5.05 7.81
C VAL A 125 -8.26 -6.49 8.20
N ILE A 126 -8.97 -7.09 9.13
CA ILE A 126 -8.69 -8.43 9.65
C ILE A 126 -9.16 -9.52 8.69
N ILE A 127 -10.12 -9.19 7.82
CA ILE A 127 -10.65 -10.13 6.83
C ILE A 127 -9.63 -10.30 5.70
N SER A 128 -9.40 -11.54 5.27
CA SER A 128 -8.54 -11.81 4.10
C SER A 128 -9.03 -11.02 2.88
N PRO A 129 -8.14 -10.37 2.09
CA PRO A 129 -8.53 -9.62 0.89
C PRO A 129 -9.28 -10.48 -0.14
N LEU A 130 -8.96 -11.76 -0.24
CA LEU A 130 -9.67 -12.69 -1.12
C LEU A 130 -11.13 -12.88 -0.67
N ILE A 131 -11.35 -13.11 0.63
CA ILE A 131 -12.70 -13.24 1.22
C ILE A 131 -13.47 -11.92 1.06
N MET A 132 -12.83 -10.79 1.30
CA MET A 132 -13.42 -9.47 1.10
C MET A 132 -13.88 -9.29 -0.35
N GLY A 133 -13.07 -9.71 -1.33
CA GLY A 133 -13.43 -9.69 -2.74
C GLY A 133 -14.69 -10.51 -3.02
N TYR A 134 -14.82 -11.72 -2.46
CA TYR A 134 -16.04 -12.54 -2.63
C TYR A 134 -17.27 -11.95 -1.94
N ILE A 135 -17.14 -11.35 -0.75
CA ILE A 135 -18.26 -10.67 -0.09
C ILE A 135 -18.81 -9.57 -0.99
N TRP A 136 -17.93 -8.75 -1.54
CA TRP A 136 -18.33 -7.67 -2.45
C TRP A 136 -18.76 -8.18 -3.82
N TYR A 137 -18.24 -9.32 -4.30
CA TYR A 137 -18.74 -9.97 -5.51
C TYR A 137 -20.22 -10.28 -5.37
N PHE A 138 -20.66 -10.95 -4.29
CA PHE A 138 -22.08 -11.23 -4.04
C PHE A 138 -22.90 -9.97 -3.84
N PHE A 139 -22.33 -8.91 -3.27
CA PHE A 139 -23.02 -7.63 -3.14
C PHE A 139 -23.29 -6.95 -4.49
N PHE A 140 -22.31 -6.97 -5.42
CA PHE A 140 -22.38 -6.31 -6.73
C PHE A 140 -22.85 -7.24 -7.86
N SER A 141 -23.15 -8.50 -7.60
CA SER A 141 -23.63 -9.46 -8.60
C SER A 141 -24.88 -8.94 -9.31
N TYR A 142 -24.97 -9.19 -10.63
CA TYR A 142 -26.13 -8.77 -11.40
C TYR A 142 -27.40 -9.50 -10.99
N GLU A 143 -27.32 -10.84 -10.85
CA GLU A 143 -28.41 -11.69 -10.39
C GLU A 143 -28.30 -11.92 -8.88
N GLY A 144 -29.35 -11.60 -8.13
CA GLY A 144 -29.40 -11.83 -6.70
C GLY A 144 -28.41 -11.00 -5.86
N GLY A 145 -27.80 -9.96 -6.44
CA GLY A 145 -26.88 -9.07 -5.72
C GLY A 145 -27.64 -8.02 -4.91
N ALA A 146 -27.17 -7.79 -3.67
CA ALA A 146 -27.80 -6.86 -2.75
C ALA A 146 -27.93 -5.43 -3.32
N LEU A 147 -26.97 -4.97 -4.14
CA LEU A 147 -27.06 -3.68 -4.81
C LEU A 147 -28.29 -3.59 -5.71
N ASN A 148 -28.53 -4.60 -6.56
CA ASN A 148 -29.65 -4.61 -7.51
C ASN A 148 -30.99 -4.80 -6.80
N ASP A 149 -31.02 -5.53 -5.69
CA ASP A 149 -32.23 -5.63 -4.86
C ASP A 149 -32.57 -4.28 -4.20
N LEU A 150 -31.56 -3.55 -3.72
CA LEU A 150 -31.77 -2.18 -3.21
C LEU A 150 -32.25 -1.24 -4.32
N LEU A 151 -31.65 -1.29 -5.52
CA LEU A 151 -32.08 -0.45 -6.65
C LEU A 151 -33.53 -0.69 -7.02
N LYS A 152 -33.98 -1.95 -7.02
CA LYS A 152 -35.41 -2.29 -7.26
C LYS A 152 -36.34 -1.66 -6.23
N LEU A 153 -35.96 -1.60 -4.94
CA LEU A 153 -36.78 -0.95 -3.90
C LEU A 153 -36.99 0.54 -4.18
N PHE A 154 -36.02 1.19 -4.85
CA PHE A 154 -36.13 2.59 -5.27
C PHE A 154 -36.70 2.78 -6.69
N GLY A 155 -37.19 1.71 -7.33
CA GLY A 155 -37.74 1.76 -8.68
C GLY A 155 -36.71 1.90 -9.79
N ALA A 156 -35.42 1.71 -9.50
CA ALA A 156 -34.35 1.75 -10.50
C ALA A 156 -34.14 0.38 -11.16
N GLY A 157 -33.68 0.39 -12.40
CA GLY A 157 -33.32 -0.84 -13.12
C GLY A 157 -32.02 -1.46 -12.60
N PRO A 158 -31.80 -2.77 -12.86
CA PRO A 158 -30.58 -3.44 -12.43
C PRO A 158 -29.36 -2.95 -13.22
N VAL A 159 -28.24 -2.87 -12.53
CA VAL A 159 -26.93 -2.42 -13.09
C VAL A 159 -25.96 -3.59 -13.08
N ASN A 160 -25.35 -3.88 -14.25
CA ASN A 160 -24.27 -4.87 -14.36
C ASN A 160 -22.91 -4.22 -14.05
N ALA A 161 -22.71 -3.92 -12.78
CA ALA A 161 -21.58 -3.14 -12.32
C ALA A 161 -20.22 -3.85 -12.52
N LEU A 162 -20.16 -5.17 -12.27
CA LEU A 162 -18.93 -5.94 -12.40
C LEU A 162 -18.50 -6.22 -13.84
N SER A 163 -19.46 -6.25 -14.78
CA SER A 163 -19.16 -6.47 -16.20
C SER A 163 -18.96 -5.16 -16.97
N SER A 164 -19.14 -4.00 -16.35
CA SER A 164 -18.91 -2.70 -16.98
C SER A 164 -17.42 -2.33 -16.90
N PRO A 165 -16.71 -2.19 -18.04
CA PRO A 165 -15.30 -1.79 -18.05
C PRO A 165 -15.04 -0.40 -17.43
N GLU A 166 -16.07 0.43 -17.39
CA GLU A 166 -15.98 1.79 -16.86
C GLU A 166 -16.19 1.84 -15.34
N ILE A 167 -17.08 0.98 -14.82
CA ILE A 167 -17.51 1.00 -13.42
C ILE A 167 -16.62 0.09 -12.56
N ASN A 168 -16.29 -1.12 -13.06
CA ASN A 168 -15.61 -2.12 -12.24
C ASN A 168 -14.25 -1.69 -11.66
N PRO A 169 -13.39 -0.89 -12.35
CA PRO A 169 -12.15 -0.42 -11.73
C PRO A 169 -12.40 0.48 -10.51
N TRP A 170 -13.46 1.28 -10.54
CA TRP A 170 -13.84 2.12 -9.40
C TRP A 170 -14.42 1.32 -8.23
N ILE A 171 -15.13 0.23 -8.52
CA ILE A 171 -15.57 -0.71 -7.47
C ILE A 171 -14.35 -1.32 -6.76
N ILE A 172 -13.32 -1.69 -7.51
CA ILE A 172 -12.07 -2.21 -6.94
C ILE A 172 -11.40 -1.15 -6.04
N VAL A 173 -11.31 0.10 -6.50
CA VAL A 173 -10.82 1.22 -5.67
C VAL A 173 -11.65 1.37 -4.39
N PHE A 174 -12.97 1.31 -4.50
CA PHE A 174 -13.87 1.40 -3.35
C PHE A 174 -13.66 0.26 -2.36
N VAL A 175 -13.66 -1.00 -2.83
CA VAL A 175 -13.50 -2.18 -1.99
C VAL A 175 -12.15 -2.18 -1.28
N ASN A 176 -11.06 -1.86 -2.01
CA ASN A 176 -9.73 -1.75 -1.42
C ASN A 176 -9.65 -0.60 -0.40
N SER A 177 -10.30 0.53 -0.69
CA SER A 177 -10.34 1.66 0.24
C SER A 177 -11.13 1.33 1.50
N TYR A 178 -12.30 0.71 1.36
CA TYR A 178 -13.13 0.25 2.48
C TYR A 178 -12.37 -0.72 3.38
N GLN A 179 -11.65 -1.68 2.78
CA GLN A 179 -10.92 -2.69 3.53
C GLN A 179 -9.79 -2.09 4.38
N PHE A 180 -9.02 -1.16 3.83
CA PHE A 180 -7.77 -0.70 4.47
C PHE A 180 -7.85 0.70 5.11
N VAL A 181 -8.99 1.39 5.04
CA VAL A 181 -9.17 2.69 5.70
C VAL A 181 -8.88 2.66 7.21
N GLY A 182 -9.14 1.51 7.86
CA GLY A 182 -8.87 1.32 9.29
C GLY A 182 -7.40 1.43 9.66
N ILE A 183 -6.48 1.02 8.78
CA ILE A 183 -5.03 1.19 8.99
C ILE A 183 -4.69 2.68 9.02
N ALA A 184 -5.15 3.42 8.00
CA ALA A 184 -4.91 4.86 7.91
C ALA A 184 -5.46 5.59 9.14
N MET A 185 -6.67 5.25 9.58
CA MET A 185 -7.28 5.79 10.79
C MET A 185 -6.41 5.58 12.04
N VAL A 186 -5.88 4.36 12.24
CA VAL A 186 -5.07 4.04 13.44
C VAL A 186 -3.75 4.79 13.44
N ILE A 187 -3.07 4.89 12.28
CA ILE A 187 -1.81 5.64 12.16
C ILE A 187 -2.06 7.13 12.42
N TYR A 188 -3.13 7.71 11.88
CA TYR A 188 -3.49 9.10 12.15
C TYR A 188 -3.89 9.33 13.61
N LEU A 189 -4.60 8.39 14.24
CA LEU A 189 -4.92 8.49 15.68
C LEU A 189 -3.67 8.50 16.55
N ALA A 190 -2.68 7.67 16.21
CA ALA A 190 -1.40 7.65 16.91
C ALA A 190 -0.65 8.99 16.73
N GLY A 191 -0.61 9.51 15.48
CA GLY A 191 -0.01 10.81 15.21
C GLY A 191 -0.70 11.97 15.91
N LEU A 192 -2.05 12.00 15.92
CA LEU A 192 -2.80 13.03 16.66
C LEU A 192 -2.51 12.98 18.16
N GLY A 193 -2.31 11.77 18.71
CA GLY A 193 -1.97 11.58 20.12
C GLY A 193 -0.56 12.04 20.51
N SER A 194 0.34 12.20 19.53
CA SER A 194 1.71 12.66 19.78
C SER A 194 1.86 14.19 19.76
N VAL A 195 0.85 14.91 19.28
CA VAL A 195 0.88 16.39 19.25
C VAL A 195 0.72 16.93 20.67
N PRO A 196 1.70 17.72 21.19
CA PRO A 196 1.59 18.33 22.52
C PRO A 196 0.39 19.27 22.64
N LYS A 197 -0.33 19.17 23.75
CA LYS A 197 -1.54 19.98 23.99
C LYS A 197 -1.24 21.48 24.10
N ASP A 198 -0.05 21.82 24.57
CA ASP A 198 0.39 23.20 24.77
C ASP A 198 0.26 24.05 23.49
N PHE A 199 0.48 23.47 22.31
CA PHE A 199 0.29 24.15 21.04
C PHE A 199 -1.18 24.58 20.82
N TYR A 200 -2.11 23.74 21.22
CA TYR A 200 -3.54 24.05 21.09
C TYR A 200 -3.99 25.07 22.12
N GLU A 201 -3.48 24.98 23.35
CA GLU A 201 -3.78 25.90 24.45
C GLU A 201 -3.26 27.32 24.12
N ALA A 202 -2.02 27.44 23.65
CA ALA A 202 -1.45 28.70 23.19
C ALA A 202 -2.28 29.31 22.03
N ALA A 203 -2.63 28.50 21.03
CA ALA A 203 -3.43 28.95 19.90
C ALA A 203 -4.85 29.40 20.30
N GLN A 204 -5.44 28.79 21.35
CA GLN A 204 -6.73 29.23 21.89
C GLN A 204 -6.61 30.61 22.59
N ILE A 205 -5.53 30.83 23.32
CA ILE A 205 -5.26 32.15 23.95
C ILE A 205 -5.11 33.21 22.86
N ASP A 206 -4.47 32.87 21.73
CA ASP A 206 -4.31 33.77 20.57
C ASP A 206 -5.60 33.94 19.74
N GLY A 207 -6.71 33.28 20.12
CA GLY A 207 -8.00 33.39 19.45
C GLY A 207 -8.11 32.59 18.16
N ALA A 208 -7.22 31.61 17.91
CA ALA A 208 -7.25 30.79 16.70
C ALA A 208 -8.48 29.88 16.66
N SER A 209 -9.23 29.93 15.55
CA SER A 209 -10.36 29.02 15.29
C SER A 209 -9.88 27.56 15.12
N GLY A 210 -10.77 26.57 15.31
CA GLY A 210 -10.45 25.15 15.12
C GLY A 210 -9.96 24.82 13.71
N PHE A 211 -10.45 25.55 12.68
CA PHE A 211 -9.96 25.41 11.31
C PHE A 211 -8.50 25.93 11.17
N GLN A 212 -8.17 27.05 11.80
CA GLN A 212 -6.80 27.56 11.83
C GLN A 212 -5.86 26.63 12.60
N GLN A 213 -6.30 26.09 13.74
CA GLN A 213 -5.54 25.08 14.50
C GLN A 213 -5.29 23.83 13.68
N PHE A 214 -6.27 23.34 12.91
CA PHE A 214 -6.07 22.18 12.04
C PHE A 214 -4.99 22.41 10.99
N TRP A 215 -5.07 23.52 10.23
CA TRP A 215 -4.15 23.77 9.13
C TRP A 215 -2.75 24.23 9.55
N LYS A 216 -2.65 24.99 10.68
CA LYS A 216 -1.39 25.60 11.12
C LYS A 216 -0.65 24.78 12.18
N ILE A 217 -1.35 23.90 12.92
CA ILE A 217 -0.78 23.12 14.01
C ILE A 217 -0.94 21.62 13.72
N THR A 218 -2.18 21.15 13.60
CA THR A 218 -2.45 19.70 13.51
C THR A 218 -1.82 19.10 12.27
N LEU A 219 -2.11 19.62 11.10
CA LEU A 219 -1.67 19.02 9.83
C LEU A 219 -0.14 19.05 9.66
N PRO A 220 0.59 20.15 9.96
CA PRO A 220 2.06 20.14 9.90
C PRO A 220 2.70 19.15 10.86
N LEU A 221 2.24 19.08 12.11
CA LEU A 221 2.76 18.13 13.10
C LEU A 221 2.33 16.67 12.83
N LEU A 222 1.28 16.46 12.04
CA LEU A 222 0.81 15.15 11.61
C LEU A 222 1.55 14.63 10.36
N MET A 223 2.38 15.45 9.71
CA MET A 223 3.06 15.07 8.47
C MET A 223 3.83 13.75 8.53
N PRO A 224 4.51 13.35 9.62
CA PRO A 224 5.14 12.04 9.72
C PRO A 224 4.12 10.89 9.55
N SER A 225 2.94 11.01 10.16
CA SER A 225 1.86 10.02 9.98
C SER A 225 1.27 10.03 8.57
N VAL A 226 1.17 11.21 7.94
CA VAL A 226 0.77 11.35 6.54
C VAL A 226 1.78 10.63 5.63
N THR A 227 3.08 10.85 5.83
CA THR A 227 4.15 10.19 5.06
C THR A 227 4.04 8.67 5.14
N ILE A 228 3.92 8.12 6.36
CA ILE A 228 3.80 6.68 6.58
C ILE A 228 2.55 6.13 5.87
N ASN A 229 1.39 6.75 6.07
CA ASN A 229 0.13 6.33 5.45
C ASN A 229 0.21 6.38 3.92
N MET A 230 0.69 7.48 3.35
CA MET A 230 0.82 7.62 1.89
C MET A 230 1.70 6.53 1.30
N VAL A 231 2.88 6.28 1.87
CA VAL A 231 3.81 5.28 1.34
C VAL A 231 3.23 3.87 1.45
N ILE A 232 2.66 3.49 2.61
CA ILE A 232 2.09 2.15 2.81
C ILE A 232 0.92 1.90 1.86
N ASN A 233 0.01 2.87 1.75
CA ASN A 233 -1.19 2.72 0.93
C ASN A 233 -0.88 2.72 -0.57
N ILE A 234 0.08 3.55 -1.04
CA ILE A 234 0.57 3.53 -2.42
C ILE A 234 1.14 2.15 -2.76
N ILE A 235 2.06 1.63 -1.94
CA ILE A 235 2.66 0.32 -2.16
C ILE A 235 1.60 -0.79 -2.16
N GLY A 236 0.66 -0.75 -1.19
CA GLY A 236 -0.42 -1.74 -1.07
C GLY A 236 -1.34 -1.74 -2.28
N GLY A 237 -1.80 -0.56 -2.70
CA GLY A 237 -2.70 -0.43 -3.84
C GLY A 237 -2.04 -0.74 -5.20
N LEU A 238 -0.75 -0.41 -5.38
CA LEU A 238 -0.01 -0.78 -6.59
C LEU A 238 0.24 -2.28 -6.72
N LYS A 239 0.25 -3.03 -5.60
CA LYS A 239 0.42 -4.49 -5.56
C LYS A 239 -0.91 -5.25 -5.55
N LEU A 240 -2.04 -4.59 -5.73
CA LEU A 240 -3.36 -5.18 -5.58
C LEU A 240 -3.53 -6.41 -6.49
N PHE A 241 -3.93 -7.53 -5.89
CA PHE A 241 -4.09 -8.83 -6.54
C PHE A 241 -5.38 -9.53 -6.10
N ASP A 242 -5.48 -9.88 -4.81
CA ASP A 242 -6.50 -10.80 -4.28
C ASP A 242 -7.93 -10.32 -4.52
N VAL A 243 -8.20 -9.05 -4.24
CA VAL A 243 -9.54 -8.44 -4.43
C VAL A 243 -9.95 -8.48 -5.90
N ILE A 244 -9.02 -8.20 -6.83
CA ILE A 244 -9.32 -8.22 -8.27
C ILE A 244 -9.63 -9.64 -8.72
N LEU A 245 -8.83 -10.61 -8.26
CA LEU A 245 -9.02 -12.01 -8.61
C LEU A 245 -10.39 -12.53 -8.16
N ALA A 246 -10.78 -12.21 -6.91
CA ALA A 246 -12.04 -12.66 -6.34
C ALA A 246 -13.26 -11.90 -6.88
N LEU A 247 -13.14 -10.62 -7.17
CA LEU A 247 -14.25 -9.75 -7.55
C LEU A 247 -14.61 -9.86 -9.03
N THR A 248 -13.62 -9.87 -9.92
CA THR A 248 -13.83 -9.79 -11.37
C THR A 248 -13.01 -10.79 -12.17
N GLY A 249 -12.04 -11.47 -11.56
CA GLY A 249 -11.05 -12.30 -12.27
C GLY A 249 -10.21 -11.51 -13.28
N GLY A 250 -10.23 -10.17 -13.21
CA GLY A 250 -9.54 -9.27 -14.16
C GLY A 250 -10.36 -8.85 -15.37
N GLY A 251 -11.61 -9.38 -15.51
CA GLY A 251 -12.49 -9.14 -16.67
C GLY A 251 -13.37 -7.88 -16.57
N PRO A 252 -14.18 -7.64 -17.63
CA PRO A 252 -14.11 -8.28 -18.95
C PRO A 252 -12.87 -7.83 -19.74
N GLY A 253 -12.27 -8.74 -20.52
CA GLY A 253 -11.21 -8.41 -21.49
C GLY A 253 -10.02 -7.63 -20.95
N ASN A 254 -9.50 -7.89 -19.77
CA ASN A 254 -8.46 -7.16 -19.04
C ASN A 254 -8.89 -5.81 -18.45
N ALA A 255 -10.18 -5.42 -18.52
CA ALA A 255 -10.63 -4.09 -18.11
C ALA A 255 -10.35 -3.78 -16.63
N SER A 256 -10.30 -4.79 -15.76
CA SER A 256 -10.01 -4.63 -14.34
C SER A 256 -8.70 -5.28 -13.90
N GLN A 257 -7.89 -5.82 -14.81
CA GLN A 257 -6.60 -6.37 -14.44
C GLN A 257 -5.65 -5.30 -13.92
N SER A 258 -4.94 -5.63 -12.83
CA SER A 258 -3.71 -4.96 -12.42
C SER A 258 -2.49 -5.62 -13.08
N MET A 259 -1.33 -5.00 -12.95
CA MET A 259 -0.08 -5.65 -13.37
C MET A 259 0.15 -6.98 -12.63
N SER A 260 -0.20 -7.06 -11.34
CA SER A 260 -0.08 -8.30 -10.54
C SER A 260 -0.94 -9.43 -11.09
N THR A 261 -2.23 -9.16 -11.38
CA THR A 261 -3.14 -10.17 -11.95
C THR A 261 -2.79 -10.51 -13.40
N PHE A 262 -2.28 -9.55 -14.17
CA PHE A 262 -1.83 -9.78 -15.54
C PHE A 262 -0.59 -10.69 -15.60
N MET A 263 0.38 -10.46 -14.69
CA MET A 263 1.55 -11.36 -14.55
C MET A 263 1.13 -12.78 -14.21
N TYR A 264 0.18 -12.94 -13.28
CA TYR A 264 -0.40 -14.24 -12.93
C TYR A 264 -1.03 -14.93 -14.14
N ASP A 265 -1.83 -14.19 -14.92
CA ASP A 265 -2.47 -14.69 -16.14
C ASP A 265 -1.43 -15.11 -17.21
N LEU A 266 -0.41 -14.30 -17.42
CA LEU A 266 0.69 -14.60 -18.34
C LEU A 266 1.45 -15.86 -17.94
N TYR A 267 1.80 -16.01 -16.66
CA TYR A 267 2.58 -17.13 -16.18
C TYR A 267 1.75 -18.44 -16.14
N PHE A 268 0.59 -18.42 -15.46
CA PHE A 268 -0.14 -19.65 -15.15
C PHE A 268 -1.13 -20.07 -16.25
N LYS A 269 -1.74 -19.11 -16.98
CA LYS A 269 -2.73 -19.43 -18.01
C LYS A 269 -2.13 -19.45 -19.41
N ARG A 270 -1.22 -18.50 -19.71
CA ARG A 270 -0.62 -18.38 -21.06
C ARG A 270 0.72 -19.07 -21.19
N GLN A 271 1.30 -19.53 -20.08
CA GLN A 271 2.60 -20.20 -20.03
C GLN A 271 3.71 -19.36 -20.70
N ASP A 272 3.77 -18.09 -20.39
CA ASP A 272 4.72 -17.10 -20.95
C ASP A 272 5.52 -16.48 -19.80
N ALA A 273 6.36 -17.30 -19.16
CA ALA A 273 7.08 -16.92 -17.95
C ALA A 273 8.12 -15.80 -18.19
N GLY A 274 8.77 -15.81 -19.37
CA GLY A 274 9.72 -14.76 -19.74
C GLY A 274 9.05 -13.37 -19.80
N TYR A 275 7.86 -13.31 -20.41
CA TYR A 275 7.09 -12.08 -20.51
C TYR A 275 6.48 -11.67 -19.17
N ALA A 276 5.95 -12.63 -18.39
CA ALA A 276 5.47 -12.39 -17.05
C ALA A 276 6.57 -11.81 -16.14
N ALA A 277 7.78 -12.36 -16.21
CA ALA A 277 8.93 -11.86 -15.46
C ALA A 277 9.31 -10.42 -15.87
N ALA A 278 9.29 -10.10 -17.18
CA ALA A 278 9.54 -8.74 -17.66
C ALA A 278 8.52 -7.73 -17.12
N GLN A 279 7.23 -8.11 -17.11
CA GLN A 279 6.16 -7.31 -16.48
C GLN A 279 6.42 -7.11 -14.96
N GLY A 280 6.91 -8.16 -14.27
CA GLY A 280 7.23 -8.11 -12.84
C GLY A 280 8.39 -7.17 -12.51
N VAL A 281 9.45 -7.20 -13.29
CA VAL A 281 10.58 -6.26 -13.13
C VAL A 281 10.09 -4.83 -13.40
N PHE A 282 9.33 -4.61 -14.46
CA PHE A 282 8.77 -3.30 -14.77
C PHE A 282 7.86 -2.77 -13.66
N MET A 283 6.97 -3.62 -13.12
CA MET A 283 6.12 -3.29 -11.98
C MET A 283 6.96 -2.91 -10.74
N SER A 284 8.03 -3.69 -10.46
CA SER A 284 8.92 -3.42 -9.32
C SER A 284 9.59 -2.05 -9.44
N VAL A 285 10.08 -1.71 -10.63
CA VAL A 285 10.68 -0.39 -10.93
C VAL A 285 9.62 0.71 -10.77
N LEU A 286 8.43 0.52 -11.30
CA LEU A 286 7.33 1.48 -11.20
C LEU A 286 6.94 1.75 -9.75
N ILE A 287 6.76 0.70 -8.95
CA ILE A 287 6.45 0.83 -7.51
C ILE A 287 7.56 1.58 -6.79
N LEU A 288 8.82 1.22 -7.05
CA LEU A 288 9.98 1.85 -6.42
C LEU A 288 10.03 3.35 -6.74
N LEU A 289 9.87 3.72 -8.02
CA LEU A 289 9.90 5.13 -8.45
C LEU A 289 8.77 5.94 -7.81
N ILE A 290 7.54 5.44 -7.85
CA ILE A 290 6.38 6.15 -7.30
C ILE A 290 6.50 6.27 -5.77
N SER A 291 6.82 5.17 -5.09
CA SER A 291 6.89 5.16 -3.61
C SER A 291 8.05 6.01 -3.10
N PHE A 292 9.21 5.97 -3.78
CA PHE A 292 10.36 6.77 -3.41
C PHE A 292 10.12 8.26 -3.64
N THR A 293 9.49 8.61 -4.75
CA THR A 293 9.10 10.00 -5.05
C THR A 293 8.11 10.52 -4.01
N ALA A 294 7.09 9.71 -3.68
CA ALA A 294 6.12 10.05 -2.65
C ALA A 294 6.80 10.23 -1.27
N LEU A 295 7.69 9.30 -0.90
CA LEU A 295 8.44 9.38 0.35
C LEU A 295 9.25 10.68 0.45
N ILE A 296 10.03 11.02 -0.58
CA ILE A 296 10.83 12.26 -0.58
C ILE A 296 9.94 13.48 -0.50
N TYR A 297 8.84 13.50 -1.28
CA TYR A 297 7.92 14.64 -1.31
C TYR A 297 7.28 14.91 0.05
N PHE A 298 6.73 13.88 0.70
CA PHE A 298 6.08 14.04 1.99
C PHE A 298 7.07 14.26 3.13
N LYS A 299 8.21 13.55 3.12
CA LYS A 299 9.25 13.71 4.14
C LYS A 299 9.83 15.14 4.19
N ARG A 300 9.95 15.81 3.05
CA ARG A 300 10.39 17.23 3.01
C ARG A 300 9.40 18.20 3.66
N LYS A 301 8.17 17.78 3.90
CA LYS A 301 7.12 18.58 4.56
C LYS A 301 6.98 18.27 6.05
N GLU A 302 7.73 17.31 6.56
CA GLU A 302 7.75 17.01 7.99
C GLU A 302 8.43 18.15 8.75
N VAL A 303 7.81 18.54 9.85
CA VAL A 303 8.35 19.54 10.79
C VAL A 303 8.78 18.78 12.03
N GLU A 304 10.03 18.97 12.47
CA GLU A 304 10.50 18.50 13.76
C GLU A 304 9.96 19.42 14.86
N ALA A 305 9.23 18.87 15.83
CA ALA A 305 8.65 19.56 16.97
C ALA A 305 9.57 19.49 18.19
#